data_d9b8fb4741ecd419512101f0c179c204
#
_entry.id   d9b8fb4741ecd419512101f0c179c204
#
_cell.length_a   1.000
_cell.length_b   1.000
_cell.length_c   1.000
_cell.angle_alpha   90.00
_cell.angle_beta   90.00
_cell.angle_gamma   90.00
#
_symmetry.space_group_name_H-M   'P 1'
#
loop_
_entity.id
_entity.type
_entity.pdbx_description
1 polymer ?
#
loop_
_entity_poly.entity_id
_entity_poly.type
_entity_poly.pdbx_seq_one_letter_code
_entity_poly.pdbx_strand_id
1 'polypeptide(L)'
;MKKLVFLFALILIGAAQMRADEGMWLPSEILKKIKDIQSQGFKLTAEDIYSVNRSSLKDAVVRFGSGCTGELISHEGLLITNHHCGYGQIQSHSSVEHDYLKDGFWAMTRAEELPNPGLSVSFLEYMTDVTDQVLKGYKPKMTEEKRIALVEKNSQKIIEKAVADNKHLVAHVKPIYYGNQYFLF
;
A
#
# COMPACT_ATOMS: atom_id res chain seq x y z
N MET A 1 -28.02 -45.97 4.80
CA MET A 1 -27.36 -45.46 3.59
C MET A 1 -28.09 -44.25 2.99
N LYS A 2 -29.39 -44.30 2.65
CA LYS A 2 -30.12 -43.14 2.04
C LYS A 2 -30.10 -41.87 2.87
N LYS A 3 -30.21 -41.93 4.21
CA LYS A 3 -30.15 -40.76 5.11
C LYS A 3 -28.76 -40.12 5.13
N LEU A 4 -27.67 -40.92 5.02
CA LEU A 4 -26.30 -40.42 4.98
C LEU A 4 -26.01 -39.71 3.65
N VAL A 5 -26.50 -40.25 2.53
CA VAL A 5 -26.40 -39.66 1.22
C VAL A 5 -27.13 -38.32 1.16
N PHE A 6 -28.32 -38.23 1.77
CA PHE A 6 -29.11 -37.01 1.84
C PHE A 6 -28.43 -35.95 2.70
N LEU A 7 -27.83 -36.33 3.84
CA LEU A 7 -27.06 -35.41 4.68
C LEU A 7 -25.82 -34.90 3.96
N PHE A 8 -25.12 -35.75 3.22
CA PHE A 8 -23.95 -35.37 2.43
C PHE A 8 -24.30 -34.41 1.28
N ALA A 9 -25.44 -34.65 0.62
CA ALA A 9 -25.97 -33.76 -0.41
C ALA A 9 -26.34 -32.38 0.15
N LEU A 10 -26.95 -32.30 1.34
CA LEU A 10 -27.26 -31.05 2.03
C LEU A 10 -26.00 -30.26 2.40
N ILE A 11 -24.92 -30.93 2.86
CA ILE A 11 -23.62 -30.29 3.18
C ILE A 11 -22.99 -29.77 1.91
N LEU A 12 -23.02 -30.50 0.80
CA LEU A 12 -22.47 -30.06 -0.47
C LEU A 12 -23.22 -28.84 -1.05
N ILE A 13 -24.55 -28.80 -0.92
CA ILE A 13 -25.35 -27.63 -1.35
C ILE A 13 -25.06 -26.42 -0.47
N GLY A 14 -24.88 -26.60 0.84
CA GLY A 14 -24.49 -25.51 1.75
C GLY A 14 -23.08 -24.96 1.46
N ALA A 15 -22.14 -25.83 1.16
CA ALA A 15 -20.77 -25.43 0.82
C ALA A 15 -20.68 -24.66 -0.51
N ALA A 16 -21.53 -24.96 -1.49
CA ALA A 16 -21.56 -24.27 -2.78
C ALA A 16 -22.03 -22.80 -2.69
N GLN A 17 -22.62 -22.40 -1.57
CA GLN A 17 -23.06 -21.01 -1.32
C GLN A 17 -22.04 -20.15 -0.56
N MET A 18 -20.95 -20.75 -0.07
CA MET A 18 -19.90 -20.02 0.63
C MET A 18 -18.99 -19.32 -0.37
N ARG A 19 -19.35 -18.10 -0.76
CA ARG A 19 -18.45 -17.18 -1.44
C ARG A 19 -17.60 -16.49 -0.37
N ALA A 20 -16.30 -16.78 -0.35
CA ALA A 20 -15.36 -15.94 0.35
C ALA A 20 -14.99 -14.78 -0.58
N ASP A 21 -15.09 -13.55 -0.09
CA ASP A 21 -14.57 -12.40 -0.79
C ASP A 21 -13.05 -12.49 -0.84
N GLU A 22 -12.47 -12.13 -1.96
CA GLU A 22 -11.02 -12.05 -2.13
C GLU A 22 -10.43 -10.99 -1.19
N GLY A 23 -9.17 -11.15 -0.84
CA GLY A 23 -8.47 -10.29 0.09
C GLY A 23 -8.19 -8.86 -0.42
N MET A 24 -7.01 -8.32 -0.10
CA MET A 24 -6.66 -6.93 -0.44
C MET A 24 -6.47 -6.75 -1.95
N TRP A 25 -7.07 -5.69 -2.48
CA TRP A 25 -6.88 -5.26 -3.87
C TRP A 25 -6.02 -4.00 -3.94
N LEU A 26 -5.26 -3.87 -5.03
CA LEU A 26 -4.52 -2.65 -5.30
C LEU A 26 -5.51 -1.51 -5.61
N PRO A 27 -5.32 -0.30 -5.05
CA PRO A 27 -6.21 0.83 -5.31
C PRO A 27 -6.42 1.16 -6.80
N SER A 28 -5.37 1.01 -7.62
CA SER A 28 -5.45 1.19 -9.07
C SER A 28 -6.31 0.15 -9.79
N GLU A 29 -6.53 -1.01 -9.18
CA GLU A 29 -7.34 -2.11 -9.72
C GLU A 29 -8.79 -2.09 -9.23
N ILE A 30 -9.12 -1.17 -8.32
CA ILE A 30 -10.44 -1.10 -7.67
C ILE A 30 -11.58 -0.92 -8.70
N LEU A 31 -11.30 -0.27 -9.84
CA LEU A 31 -12.26 -0.10 -10.91
C LEU A 31 -12.84 -1.44 -11.42
N LYS A 32 -12.04 -2.50 -11.42
CA LYS A 32 -12.46 -3.84 -11.85
C LYS A 32 -13.42 -4.49 -10.86
N LYS A 33 -13.40 -4.08 -9.60
CA LYS A 33 -14.17 -4.66 -8.49
C LYS A 33 -15.25 -3.73 -7.93
N ILE A 34 -15.27 -2.48 -8.37
CA ILE A 34 -16.12 -1.45 -7.74
C ILE A 34 -17.61 -1.81 -7.75
N LYS A 35 -18.12 -2.44 -8.81
CA LYS A 35 -19.52 -2.85 -8.89
C LYS A 35 -19.88 -3.92 -7.86
N ASP A 36 -19.00 -4.90 -7.65
CA ASP A 36 -19.19 -5.96 -6.67
C ASP A 36 -19.19 -5.39 -5.25
N ILE A 37 -18.25 -4.49 -4.96
CA ILE A 37 -18.13 -3.81 -3.67
C ILE A 37 -19.34 -2.90 -3.41
N GLN A 38 -19.79 -2.16 -4.43
CA GLN A 38 -20.99 -1.31 -4.34
C GLN A 38 -22.27 -2.12 -4.10
N SER A 39 -22.36 -3.33 -4.66
CA SER A 39 -23.50 -4.23 -4.39
C SER A 39 -23.61 -4.65 -2.92
N GLN A 40 -22.51 -4.55 -2.17
CA GLN A 40 -22.44 -4.83 -0.72
C GLN A 40 -22.65 -3.56 0.14
N GLY A 41 -23.02 -2.44 -0.49
CA GLY A 41 -23.36 -1.19 0.21
C GLY A 41 -22.28 -0.12 0.22
N PHE A 42 -21.14 -0.35 -0.44
CA PHE A 42 -20.10 0.67 -0.61
C PHE A 42 -20.60 1.80 -1.51
N LYS A 43 -20.39 3.06 -1.11
CA LYS A 43 -21.00 4.22 -1.78
C LYS A 43 -20.01 5.06 -2.59
N LEU A 44 -18.71 4.85 -2.42
CA LEU A 44 -17.71 5.62 -3.15
C LEU A 44 -17.54 5.07 -4.57
N THR A 45 -17.02 5.91 -5.45
CA THR A 45 -16.59 5.51 -6.80
C THR A 45 -15.14 5.03 -6.78
N ALA A 46 -14.69 4.40 -7.84
CA ALA A 46 -13.28 4.02 -7.99
C ALA A 46 -12.36 5.24 -7.98
N GLU A 47 -12.80 6.36 -8.57
CA GLU A 47 -12.04 7.60 -8.61
C GLU A 47 -11.98 8.32 -7.25
N ASP A 48 -12.93 8.10 -6.36
CA ASP A 48 -12.85 8.61 -4.99
C ASP A 48 -11.76 7.90 -4.18
N ILE A 49 -11.44 6.66 -4.56
CA ILE A 49 -10.39 5.86 -3.92
C ILE A 49 -9.03 6.13 -4.57
N TYR A 50 -8.96 6.06 -5.89
CA TYR A 50 -7.74 6.25 -6.66
C TYR A 50 -7.99 7.06 -7.92
N SER A 51 -7.42 8.25 -8.00
CA SER A 51 -7.40 9.08 -9.19
C SER A 51 -6.03 9.72 -9.38
N VAL A 52 -5.59 9.85 -10.62
CA VAL A 52 -4.41 10.64 -11.01
C VAL A 52 -4.82 12.03 -11.55
N ASN A 53 -6.12 12.24 -11.77
CA ASN A 53 -6.65 13.46 -12.37
C ASN A 53 -7.27 14.43 -11.36
N ARG A 54 -7.59 13.94 -10.17
CA ARG A 54 -8.18 14.71 -9.08
C ARG A 54 -7.81 14.14 -7.72
N SER A 55 -8.00 14.90 -6.67
CA SER A 55 -7.81 14.42 -5.29
C SER A 55 -8.70 13.22 -5.00
N SER A 56 -8.15 12.23 -4.35
CA SER A 56 -8.78 10.96 -4.01
C SER A 56 -8.23 10.44 -2.68
N LEU A 57 -8.78 9.36 -2.16
CA LEU A 57 -8.34 8.76 -0.89
C LEU A 57 -6.83 8.41 -0.90
N LYS A 58 -6.26 8.07 -2.08
CA LYS A 58 -4.82 7.80 -2.19
C LYS A 58 -3.94 8.97 -1.70
N ASP A 59 -4.41 10.22 -1.84
CA ASP A 59 -3.64 11.41 -1.49
C ASP A 59 -3.63 11.67 0.02
N ALA A 60 -4.57 11.08 0.76
CA ALA A 60 -4.57 11.11 2.21
C ALA A 60 -3.63 10.07 2.83
N VAL A 61 -3.30 9.01 2.10
CA VAL A 61 -2.42 7.92 2.58
C VAL A 61 -1.00 8.17 2.11
N VAL A 62 -0.07 8.22 3.05
CA VAL A 62 1.34 8.52 2.78
C VAL A 62 2.27 7.42 3.27
N ARG A 63 3.43 7.30 2.64
CA ARG A 63 4.54 6.55 3.21
C ARG A 63 5.23 7.43 4.23
N PHE A 64 5.20 7.02 5.49
CA PHE A 64 5.79 7.72 6.62
C PHE A 64 7.20 7.21 6.89
N GLY A 65 8.17 8.11 6.89
CA GLY A 65 9.57 7.78 7.10
C GLY A 65 10.10 6.73 6.12
N SER A 66 10.80 5.73 6.64
CA SER A 66 11.45 4.69 5.83
C SER A 66 10.53 3.58 5.34
N GLY A 67 9.30 3.47 5.83
CA GLY A 67 8.43 2.38 5.39
C GLY A 67 7.12 2.17 6.12
N CYS A 68 6.78 3.02 7.06
CA CYS A 68 5.45 3.02 7.67
C CYS A 68 4.39 3.67 6.77
N THR A 69 3.13 3.52 7.15
CA THR A 69 2.01 4.24 6.57
C THR A 69 1.54 5.30 7.56
N GLY A 70 1.12 6.45 7.05
CA GLY A 70 0.45 7.49 7.80
C GLY A 70 -0.72 8.04 7.01
N GLU A 71 -1.67 8.67 7.69
CA GLU A 71 -2.86 9.25 7.10
C GLU A 71 -2.97 10.73 7.45
N LEU A 72 -3.10 11.57 6.42
CA LEU A 72 -3.42 12.98 6.58
C LEU A 72 -4.91 13.14 6.88
N ILE A 73 -5.23 13.76 8.01
CA ILE A 73 -6.61 13.93 8.48
C ILE A 73 -7.03 15.40 8.60
N SER A 74 -6.18 16.34 8.19
CA SER A 74 -6.53 17.75 8.10
C SER A 74 -5.86 18.44 6.91
N HIS A 75 -6.44 19.56 6.49
CA HIS A 75 -5.85 20.43 5.46
C HIS A 75 -4.59 21.16 5.93
N GLU A 76 -4.32 21.15 7.22
CA GLU A 76 -3.15 21.78 7.82
C GLU A 76 -1.98 20.81 8.05
N GLY A 77 -2.11 19.57 7.56
CA GLY A 77 -1.04 18.57 7.62
C GLY A 77 -1.02 17.73 8.90
N LEU A 78 -2.12 17.70 9.69
CA LEU A 78 -2.19 16.76 10.80
C LEU A 78 -2.17 15.34 10.26
N LEU A 79 -1.20 14.56 10.70
CA LEU A 79 -0.96 13.19 10.27
C LEU A 79 -1.06 12.25 11.47
N ILE A 80 -1.72 11.13 11.27
CA ILE A 80 -1.75 10.02 12.22
C ILE A 80 -0.97 8.82 11.68
N THR A 81 -0.37 8.07 12.57
CA THR A 81 0.34 6.84 12.25
C THR A 81 0.39 5.92 13.46
N ASN A 82 0.97 4.73 13.33
CA ASN A 82 1.14 3.81 14.45
C ASN A 82 2.26 4.27 15.39
N HIS A 83 2.10 4.02 16.69
CA HIS A 83 3.07 4.36 17.73
C HIS A 83 4.48 3.86 17.40
N HIS A 84 4.62 2.60 16.96
CA HIS A 84 5.93 2.04 16.63
C HIS A 84 6.63 2.74 15.45
N CYS A 85 5.88 3.43 14.59
CA CYS A 85 6.43 4.20 13.48
C CYS A 85 7.07 5.51 13.95
N GLY A 86 6.55 6.11 15.01
CA GLY A 86 7.08 7.31 15.64
C GLY A 86 7.98 7.04 16.86
N TYR A 87 8.22 5.77 17.21
CA TYR A 87 8.92 5.42 18.45
C TYR A 87 10.28 6.11 18.61
N GLY A 88 11.08 6.12 17.55
CA GLY A 88 12.40 6.75 17.58
C GLY A 88 12.33 8.26 17.83
N GLN A 89 11.34 8.94 17.28
CA GLN A 89 11.10 10.37 17.48
C GLN A 89 10.65 10.64 18.92
N ILE A 90 9.69 9.86 19.42
CA ILE A 90 9.23 9.97 20.80
C ILE A 90 10.39 9.76 21.76
N GLN A 91 11.22 8.72 21.52
CA GLN A 91 12.39 8.44 22.32
C GLN A 91 13.41 9.59 22.29
N SER A 92 13.65 10.19 21.13
CA SER A 92 14.63 11.29 20.99
C SER A 92 14.23 12.56 21.75
N HIS A 93 12.94 12.75 22.02
CA HIS A 93 12.40 13.85 22.80
C HIS A 93 12.21 13.50 24.28
N SER A 94 12.33 12.23 24.66
CA SER A 94 12.18 11.79 26.05
C SER A 94 13.46 12.03 26.85
N SER A 95 13.29 12.34 28.13
CA SER A 95 14.36 12.46 29.12
C SER A 95 13.95 11.74 30.40
N VAL A 96 14.83 11.75 31.42
CA VAL A 96 14.50 11.21 32.74
C VAL A 96 13.37 12.01 33.43
N GLU A 97 13.32 13.32 33.17
CA GLU A 97 12.30 14.24 33.72
C GLU A 97 11.00 14.19 32.93
N HIS A 98 11.06 13.81 31.63
CA HIS A 98 9.94 13.77 30.70
C HIS A 98 9.95 12.49 29.89
N ASP A 99 9.42 11.42 30.45
CA ASP A 99 9.34 10.11 29.78
C ASP A 99 8.10 10.04 28.86
N TYR A 100 8.22 10.64 27.68
CA TYR A 100 7.12 10.66 26.69
C TYR A 100 6.76 9.27 26.15
N LEU A 101 7.65 8.29 26.22
CA LEU A 101 7.31 6.91 25.86
C LEU A 101 6.32 6.29 26.84
N LYS A 102 6.44 6.65 28.14
CA LYS A 102 5.59 6.14 29.21
C LYS A 102 4.36 7.01 29.44
N ASP A 103 4.58 8.32 29.53
CA ASP A 103 3.54 9.26 29.99
C ASP A 103 2.77 9.88 28.82
N GLY A 104 3.28 9.72 27.60
CA GLY A 104 2.74 10.36 26.41
C GLY A 104 3.13 11.84 26.32
N PHE A 105 2.76 12.44 25.18
CA PHE A 105 2.95 13.87 24.92
C PHE A 105 1.77 14.38 24.10
N TRP A 106 1.27 15.56 24.47
CA TRP A 106 0.19 16.23 23.76
C TRP A 106 0.48 17.72 23.62
N ALA A 107 0.73 18.17 22.40
CA ALA A 107 0.83 19.60 22.11
C ALA A 107 -0.58 20.19 21.98
N MET A 108 -0.90 21.17 22.82
CA MET A 108 -2.19 21.89 22.77
C MET A 108 -2.19 22.99 21.73
N THR A 109 -1.01 23.44 21.34
CA THR A 109 -0.79 24.47 20.31
C THR A 109 0.33 24.06 19.38
N ARG A 110 0.38 24.65 18.18
CA ARG A 110 1.50 24.40 17.22
C ARG A 110 2.87 24.81 17.76
N ALA A 111 2.91 25.79 18.66
CA ALA A 111 4.17 26.23 19.28
C ALA A 111 4.76 25.20 20.26
N GLU A 112 3.93 24.29 20.74
CA GLU A 112 4.34 23.20 21.64
C GLU A 112 4.75 21.93 20.86
N GLU A 113 4.48 21.87 19.56
CA GLU A 113 4.87 20.72 18.75
C GLU A 113 6.39 20.57 18.69
N LEU A 114 6.86 19.35 18.92
CA LEU A 114 8.29 19.05 18.93
C LEU A 114 8.79 18.74 17.51
N PRO A 115 9.82 19.43 17.01
CA PRO A 115 10.30 19.23 15.65
C PRO A 115 11.02 17.91 15.48
N ASN A 116 10.85 17.28 14.33
CA ASN A 116 11.50 16.02 13.98
C ASN A 116 12.35 16.17 12.70
N PRO A 117 13.57 16.74 12.80
CA PRO A 117 14.44 16.97 11.66
C PRO A 117 14.75 15.67 10.90
N GLY A 118 14.64 15.71 9.58
CA GLY A 118 14.89 14.55 8.72
C GLY A 118 13.74 13.55 8.59
N LEU A 119 12.66 13.69 9.37
CA LEU A 119 11.45 12.93 9.16
C LEU A 119 10.69 13.50 7.96
N SER A 120 10.28 12.63 7.05
CA SER A 120 9.58 13.01 5.83
C SER A 120 8.44 12.05 5.52
N VAL A 121 7.52 12.50 4.69
CA VAL A 121 6.47 11.67 4.11
C VAL A 121 6.57 11.70 2.59
N SER A 122 6.14 10.62 1.96
CA SER A 122 6.06 10.53 0.50
C SER A 122 4.62 10.27 0.08
N PHE A 123 4.13 11.06 -0.86
CA PHE A 123 2.82 10.90 -1.46
C PHE A 123 2.91 9.97 -2.66
N LEU A 124 1.88 9.18 -2.87
CA LEU A 124 1.76 8.34 -4.07
C LEU A 124 1.27 9.21 -5.24
N GLU A 125 2.15 9.51 -6.19
CA GLU A 125 1.77 10.19 -7.43
C GLU A 125 0.91 9.26 -8.30
N TYR A 126 1.49 8.12 -8.66
CA TYR A 126 0.78 7.08 -9.41
C TYR A 126 1.40 5.71 -9.17
N MET A 127 0.64 4.68 -9.54
CA MET A 127 1.13 3.32 -9.68
C MET A 127 0.65 2.74 -11.01
N THR A 128 1.50 1.93 -11.64
CA THR A 128 1.17 1.31 -12.93
C THR A 128 1.77 -0.09 -13.04
N ASP A 129 1.05 -0.99 -13.71
CA ASP A 129 1.56 -2.32 -14.04
C ASP A 129 2.69 -2.20 -15.07
N VAL A 130 3.84 -2.76 -14.74
CA VAL A 130 5.03 -2.81 -15.59
C VAL A 130 5.51 -4.25 -15.82
N THR A 131 4.67 -5.23 -15.56
CA THR A 131 5.00 -6.66 -15.61
C THR A 131 5.66 -7.06 -16.93
N ASP A 132 5.06 -6.68 -18.04
CA ASP A 132 5.59 -7.01 -19.38
C ASP A 132 6.97 -6.38 -19.62
N GLN A 133 7.20 -5.18 -19.09
CA GLN A 133 8.48 -4.48 -19.22
C GLN A 133 9.55 -5.15 -18.34
N VAL A 134 9.21 -5.50 -17.10
CA VAL A 134 10.11 -6.19 -16.16
C VAL A 134 10.48 -7.56 -16.67
N LEU A 135 9.50 -8.32 -17.18
CA LEU A 135 9.71 -9.68 -17.68
C LEU A 135 10.17 -9.73 -19.14
N LYS A 136 10.41 -8.59 -19.78
CA LYS A 136 10.91 -8.55 -21.17
C LYS A 136 12.22 -9.34 -21.31
N GLY A 137 12.17 -10.40 -22.13
CA GLY A 137 13.29 -11.31 -22.34
C GLY A 137 13.30 -12.54 -21.44
N TYR A 138 12.31 -12.69 -20.56
CA TYR A 138 12.14 -13.92 -19.78
C TYR A 138 11.85 -15.12 -20.68
N LYS A 139 12.42 -16.26 -20.31
CA LYS A 139 12.18 -17.55 -20.98
C LYS A 139 11.86 -18.61 -19.93
N PRO A 140 10.86 -19.51 -20.13
CA PRO A 140 10.43 -20.50 -19.14
C PRO A 140 11.52 -21.44 -18.62
N LYS A 141 12.61 -21.63 -19.39
CA LYS A 141 13.75 -22.48 -19.02
C LYS A 141 14.92 -21.70 -18.39
N MET A 142 14.72 -20.42 -18.10
CA MET A 142 15.75 -19.60 -17.46
C MET A 142 15.96 -20.04 -16.01
N THR A 143 17.21 -20.09 -15.56
CA THR A 143 17.51 -20.36 -14.15
C THR A 143 17.03 -19.19 -13.28
N GLU A 144 16.76 -19.44 -11.99
CA GLU A 144 16.26 -18.41 -11.08
C GLU A 144 17.26 -17.24 -10.94
N GLU A 145 18.54 -17.51 -10.88
CA GLU A 145 19.59 -16.47 -10.86
C GLU A 145 19.52 -15.54 -12.08
N LYS A 146 19.35 -16.12 -13.27
CA LYS A 146 19.21 -15.34 -14.51
C LYS A 146 17.90 -14.55 -14.55
N ARG A 147 16.83 -15.13 -13.97
CA ARG A 147 15.54 -14.46 -13.85
C ARG A 147 15.65 -13.24 -12.93
N ILE A 148 16.28 -13.40 -11.75
CA ILE A 148 16.51 -12.31 -10.79
C ILE A 148 17.33 -11.20 -11.46
N ALA A 149 18.46 -11.51 -12.08
CA ALA A 149 19.29 -10.53 -12.75
C ALA A 149 18.55 -9.79 -13.90
N LEU A 150 17.68 -10.50 -14.63
CA LEU A 150 16.84 -9.90 -15.67
C LEU A 150 15.84 -8.91 -15.08
N VAL A 151 15.14 -9.33 -14.02
CA VAL A 151 14.15 -8.51 -13.30
C VAL A 151 14.82 -7.26 -12.74
N GLU A 152 15.94 -7.38 -12.06
CA GLU A 152 16.68 -6.24 -11.50
C GLU A 152 17.11 -5.26 -12.61
N LYS A 153 17.73 -5.76 -13.68
CA LYS A 153 18.18 -4.95 -14.81
C LYS A 153 17.04 -4.18 -15.47
N ASN A 154 15.90 -4.85 -15.70
CA ASN A 154 14.76 -4.22 -16.36
C ASN A 154 14.06 -3.24 -15.40
N SER A 155 13.92 -3.58 -14.12
CA SER A 155 13.37 -2.70 -13.10
C SER A 155 14.18 -1.41 -12.95
N GLN A 156 15.50 -1.52 -12.92
CA GLN A 156 16.37 -0.35 -12.83
C GLN A 156 16.15 0.63 -13.99
N LYS A 157 16.05 0.13 -15.21
CA LYS A 157 15.77 0.99 -16.39
C LYS A 157 14.42 1.68 -16.32
N ILE A 158 13.41 1.00 -15.77
CA ILE A 158 12.07 1.56 -15.59
C ILE A 158 12.12 2.69 -14.56
N ILE A 159 12.80 2.46 -13.43
CA ILE A 159 12.99 3.44 -12.36
C ILE A 159 13.72 4.68 -12.90
N GLU A 160 14.85 4.50 -13.55
CA GLU A 160 15.64 5.60 -14.14
C GLU A 160 14.79 6.46 -15.08
N LYS A 161 14.00 5.82 -15.95
CA LYS A 161 13.09 6.53 -16.85
C LYS A 161 11.99 7.28 -16.10
N ALA A 162 11.44 6.70 -15.04
CA ALA A 162 10.34 7.31 -14.29
C ALA A 162 10.75 8.59 -13.56
N VAL A 163 12.01 8.71 -13.13
CA VAL A 163 12.51 9.87 -12.38
C VAL A 163 13.34 10.83 -13.24
N ALA A 164 13.55 10.54 -14.53
CA ALA A 164 14.46 11.28 -15.39
C ALA A 164 14.17 12.79 -15.46
N ASP A 165 12.89 13.14 -15.51
CA ASP A 165 12.44 14.53 -15.71
C ASP A 165 12.09 15.25 -14.40
N ASN A 166 12.09 14.55 -13.26
CA ASN A 166 11.73 15.15 -11.98
C ASN A 166 12.53 14.54 -10.81
N LYS A 167 13.53 15.29 -10.36
CA LYS A 167 14.42 14.90 -9.25
C LYS A 167 13.74 14.80 -7.87
N HIS A 168 12.50 15.26 -7.74
CA HIS A 168 11.72 15.14 -6.50
C HIS A 168 10.93 13.84 -6.42
N LEU A 169 10.86 13.09 -7.52
CA LEU A 169 10.25 11.77 -7.52
C LEU A 169 11.23 10.70 -7.03
N VAL A 170 10.67 9.75 -6.32
CA VAL A 170 11.33 8.50 -5.98
C VAL A 170 10.49 7.39 -6.58
N ALA A 171 11.10 6.49 -7.33
CA ALA A 171 10.39 5.40 -7.97
C ALA A 171 10.85 4.04 -7.45
N HIS A 172 9.90 3.13 -7.34
CA HIS A 172 10.15 1.75 -6.95
C HIS A 172 9.40 0.80 -7.85
N VAL A 173 10.05 -0.27 -8.29
CA VAL A 173 9.38 -1.42 -8.89
C VAL A 173 9.24 -2.49 -7.82
N LYS A 174 8.02 -2.91 -7.54
CA LYS A 174 7.71 -3.90 -6.51
C LYS A 174 7.03 -5.13 -7.11
N PRO A 175 7.44 -6.35 -6.72
CA PRO A 175 6.72 -7.56 -7.05
C PRO A 175 5.42 -7.65 -6.23
N ILE A 176 4.35 -8.03 -6.89
CA ILE A 176 3.04 -8.31 -6.30
C ILE A 176 2.67 -9.77 -6.63
N TYR A 177 1.84 -10.37 -5.80
CA TYR A 177 1.39 -11.77 -5.96
C TYR A 177 2.56 -12.75 -6.18
N TYR A 178 3.54 -12.70 -5.27
CA TYR A 178 4.74 -13.55 -5.31
C TYR A 178 5.60 -13.39 -6.58
N GLY A 179 5.62 -12.20 -7.18
CA GLY A 179 6.39 -11.92 -8.39
C GLY A 179 5.72 -12.34 -9.69
N ASN A 180 4.40 -12.57 -9.64
CA ASN A 180 3.59 -12.79 -10.85
C ASN A 180 3.25 -11.48 -11.56
N GLN A 181 3.25 -10.38 -10.82
CA GLN A 181 3.06 -9.04 -11.35
C GLN A 181 4.09 -8.08 -10.75
N TYR A 182 4.40 -7.02 -11.49
CA TYR A 182 5.32 -5.96 -11.06
C TYR A 182 4.68 -4.61 -11.29
N PHE A 183 4.70 -3.78 -10.24
CA PHE A 183 4.17 -2.43 -10.31
C PHE A 183 5.26 -1.40 -10.06
N LEU A 184 5.22 -0.33 -10.83
CA LEU A 184 5.97 0.90 -10.59
C LEU A 184 5.13 1.81 -9.68
N PHE A 185 5.75 2.24 -8.61
CA PHE A 185 5.24 3.24 -7.67
C PHE A 185 6.11 4.47 -7.72
#